data_8bf90e57f20d51e477af18d216ffe0d3
#
_entry.id   8bf90e57f20d51e477af18d216ffe0d3
#
_cell.length_a   1.000
_cell.length_b   1.000
_cell.length_c   1.000
_cell.angle_alpha   90.00
_cell.angle_beta   90.00
_cell.angle_gamma   90.00
#
_symmetry.space_group_name_H-M   'P 1'
#
loop_
_entity.id
_entity.type
_entity.pdbx_description
1 polymer ?
#
loop_
_entity_poly.entity_id
_entity_poly.type
_entity_poly.pdbx_seq_one_letter_code
_entity_poly.pdbx_strand_id
1 'polypeptide(L)'
;MSAPGRPAGSGLAAPAPDPVRAPFPRLREIAEGVHVYEQLPGGWCLNNAGLVAGEDRSLVLDTVATRARALHLRDETRRVVPGGPDFVVNTHFHGDHVFGNEHFVPRAAVISHEQTRSDIEEAGLGLCHLWPGVDWGEPRLTLPDVTFREAMTVRLGGLTVELLEIGPAHTATDVVAWVPERRVLFTGDVIWSGVTPFLLMGSVEGSLAAVERLRALGPEIVVPGHGAVAGTDALDATEAYVRWLRGIAEDGLRAGLSPLRAARAADPGPFVALVDPERLAGNLHRAYAELAGLPPGDRIDVAAGFRDMVEFHGGLPFSAA
;
A
#
# COMPACT_ATOMS: atom_id res chain seq x y z
N MET A 1 -35.09 41.81 -43.52
CA MET A 1 -34.08 40.75 -43.70
C MET A 1 -33.06 40.86 -42.62
N SER A 2 -33.23 40.07 -41.53
CA SER A 2 -32.33 40.08 -40.38
C SER A 2 -31.30 38.93 -40.54
N ALA A 3 -30.02 39.26 -40.36
CA ALA A 3 -28.94 38.30 -40.45
C ALA A 3 -28.91 37.34 -39.23
N PRO A 4 -28.52 36.05 -39.40
CA PRO A 4 -28.43 35.12 -38.30
C PRO A 4 -27.19 35.35 -37.42
N GLY A 5 -27.41 35.33 -36.08
CA GLY A 5 -26.37 35.49 -35.06
C GLY A 5 -25.34 34.34 -35.12
N ARG A 6 -24.08 34.72 -34.90
CA ARG A 6 -22.95 33.79 -34.67
C ARG A 6 -23.17 32.97 -33.39
N PRO A 7 -22.84 31.68 -33.38
CA PRO A 7 -22.83 30.89 -32.13
C PRO A 7 -21.68 31.36 -31.25
N ALA A 8 -21.97 31.43 -29.94
CA ALA A 8 -21.00 31.73 -28.89
C ALA A 8 -19.88 30.68 -28.85
N GLY A 9 -18.65 31.15 -28.76
CA GLY A 9 -17.48 30.29 -28.71
C GLY A 9 -17.50 29.37 -27.49
N SER A 10 -17.21 28.10 -27.72
CA SER A 10 -16.90 27.10 -26.70
C SER A 10 -15.66 27.56 -25.94
N GLY A 11 -15.87 28.06 -24.72
CA GLY A 11 -14.76 28.29 -23.79
C GLY A 11 -14.08 26.96 -23.50
N LEU A 12 -12.89 26.77 -24.03
CA LEU A 12 -12.00 25.69 -23.59
C LEU A 12 -11.73 25.96 -22.12
N ALA A 13 -12.12 25.00 -21.26
CA ALA A 13 -11.73 25.00 -19.85
C ALA A 13 -10.20 25.09 -19.80
N ALA A 14 -9.68 25.94 -18.91
CA ALA A 14 -8.25 26.01 -18.67
C ALA A 14 -7.72 24.59 -18.34
N PRO A 15 -6.54 24.21 -18.86
CA PRO A 15 -5.96 22.93 -18.49
C PRO A 15 -5.83 22.85 -16.97
N ALA A 16 -6.17 21.71 -16.39
CA ALA A 16 -5.94 21.45 -14.96
C ALA A 16 -4.46 21.75 -14.66
N PRO A 17 -4.16 22.36 -13.51
CA PRO A 17 -2.76 22.60 -13.14
C PRO A 17 -2.01 21.26 -13.15
N ASP A 18 -0.74 21.29 -13.61
CA ASP A 18 0.10 20.11 -13.61
C ASP A 18 0.11 19.49 -12.19
N PRO A 19 -0.11 18.19 -12.07
CA PRO A 19 -0.16 17.53 -10.78
C PRO A 19 1.20 17.67 -10.08
N VAL A 20 1.17 18.21 -8.86
CA VAL A 20 2.39 18.44 -8.07
C VAL A 20 2.89 17.10 -7.54
N ARG A 21 4.13 16.72 -7.89
CA ARG A 21 4.80 15.54 -7.31
C ARG A 21 4.98 15.73 -5.80
N ALA A 22 4.76 14.65 -5.03
CA ALA A 22 5.00 14.69 -3.59
C ALA A 22 6.48 14.95 -3.28
N PRO A 23 6.81 15.79 -2.29
CA PRO A 23 8.20 16.04 -1.91
C PRO A 23 8.87 14.77 -1.39
N PHE A 24 10.21 14.72 -1.46
CA PHE A 24 10.98 13.67 -0.82
C PHE A 24 11.03 13.90 0.70
N PRO A 25 10.54 12.95 1.51
CA PRO A 25 10.57 13.11 2.95
C PRO A 25 11.97 12.88 3.54
N ARG A 26 12.16 13.30 4.79
CA ARG A 26 13.28 12.88 5.61
C ARG A 26 12.92 11.60 6.36
N LEU A 27 13.93 10.76 6.59
CA LEU A 27 13.80 9.67 7.53
C LEU A 27 13.68 10.26 8.95
N ARG A 28 12.57 9.96 9.64
CA ARG A 28 12.22 10.53 10.95
C ARG A 28 12.21 9.45 12.01
N GLU A 29 12.91 9.66 13.12
CA GLU A 29 12.85 8.76 14.26
C GLU A 29 11.48 8.87 14.95
N ILE A 30 10.83 7.75 15.18
CA ILE A 30 9.51 7.64 15.83
C ILE A 30 9.56 6.94 17.18
N ALA A 31 10.60 6.15 17.41
CA ALA A 31 11.01 5.58 18.67
C ALA A 31 12.52 5.35 18.59
N GLU A 32 13.20 5.18 19.73
CA GLU A 32 14.66 5.00 19.77
C GLU A 32 15.12 3.84 18.86
N GLY A 33 15.92 4.16 17.84
CA GLY A 33 16.39 3.22 16.83
C GLY A 33 15.35 2.82 15.76
N VAL A 34 14.14 3.38 15.80
CA VAL A 34 13.08 3.07 14.84
C VAL A 34 12.68 4.33 14.07
N HIS A 35 12.78 4.28 12.74
CA HIS A 35 12.57 5.42 11.86
C HIS A 35 11.55 5.10 10.78
N VAL A 36 10.89 6.14 10.28
CA VAL A 36 9.95 6.08 9.15
C VAL A 36 10.34 7.05 8.04
N TYR A 37 10.23 6.58 6.81
CA TYR A 37 10.25 7.38 5.59
C TYR A 37 8.80 7.51 5.11
N GLU A 38 8.14 8.61 5.49
CA GLU A 38 6.70 8.82 5.40
C GLU A 38 6.37 9.67 4.16
N GLN A 39 5.72 9.06 3.16
CA GLN A 39 5.41 9.72 1.88
C GLN A 39 3.96 10.21 1.83
N LEU A 40 3.68 11.38 2.40
CA LEU A 40 2.33 11.95 2.39
C LEU A 40 1.97 12.56 1.02
N PRO A 41 0.67 12.54 0.67
CA PRO A 41 -0.49 12.08 1.44
C PRO A 41 -0.69 10.56 1.45
N GLY A 42 0.15 9.74 0.80
CA GLY A 42 0.07 8.29 0.81
C GLY A 42 -0.84 7.69 -0.28
N GLY A 43 -1.18 8.44 -1.33
CA GLY A 43 -1.94 7.91 -2.47
C GLY A 43 -1.15 6.89 -3.30
N TRP A 44 -1.66 6.57 -4.50
CA TRP A 44 -1.04 5.58 -5.38
C TRP A 44 0.48 5.73 -5.51
N CYS A 45 1.21 4.65 -5.23
CA CYS A 45 2.67 4.54 -5.31
C CYS A 45 3.46 5.46 -4.33
N LEU A 46 2.82 5.99 -3.31
CA LEU A 46 3.44 6.76 -2.22
C LEU A 46 3.36 6.00 -0.89
N ASN A 47 3.98 4.82 -0.85
CA ASN A 47 4.06 3.98 0.33
C ASN A 47 5.07 4.51 1.36
N ASN A 48 4.90 4.12 2.61
CA ASN A 48 5.88 4.33 3.66
C ASN A 48 6.95 3.23 3.64
N ALA A 49 8.16 3.58 4.09
CA ALA A 49 9.22 2.64 4.38
C ALA A 49 9.74 2.84 5.80
N GLY A 50 10.35 1.82 6.39
CA GLY A 50 10.89 1.86 7.73
C GLY A 50 12.38 1.59 7.79
N LEU A 51 13.04 2.05 8.88
CA LEU A 51 14.39 1.61 9.24
C LEU A 51 14.40 1.28 10.72
N VAL A 52 14.82 0.07 11.06
CA VAL A 52 15.14 -0.33 12.43
C VAL A 52 16.65 -0.47 12.54
N ALA A 53 17.28 0.38 13.35
CA ALA A 53 18.72 0.43 13.59
C ALA A 53 19.02 -0.03 15.00
N GLY A 54 19.45 -1.28 15.16
CA GLY A 54 19.97 -1.80 16.41
C GLY A 54 21.46 -1.48 16.59
N GLU A 55 22.06 -2.00 17.65
CA GLU A 55 23.48 -1.75 17.98
C GLU A 55 24.44 -2.41 16.97
N ASP A 56 24.09 -3.62 16.48
CA ASP A 56 24.97 -4.43 15.63
C ASP A 56 24.57 -4.44 14.17
N ARG A 57 23.27 -4.37 13.90
CA ARG A 57 22.67 -4.56 12.57
C ARG A 57 21.48 -3.63 12.36
N SER A 58 21.09 -3.51 11.11
CA SER A 58 19.95 -2.70 10.74
C SER A 58 19.12 -3.35 9.62
N LEU A 59 17.85 -2.96 9.57
CA LEU A 59 16.85 -3.52 8.68
C LEU A 59 15.99 -2.41 8.10
N VAL A 60 15.84 -2.39 6.78
CA VAL A 60 14.87 -1.55 6.07
C VAL A 60 13.59 -2.36 5.82
N LEU A 61 12.44 -1.76 6.08
CA LEU A 61 11.11 -2.31 5.85
C LEU A 61 10.50 -1.63 4.64
N ASP A 62 10.25 -2.40 3.61
CA ASP A 62 9.86 -1.97 2.28
C ASP A 62 10.82 -0.97 1.64
N THR A 63 10.76 -0.90 0.35
CA THR A 63 11.43 0.12 -0.44
C THR A 63 10.36 1.03 -1.07
N VAL A 64 10.68 1.77 -2.12
CA VAL A 64 9.72 2.73 -2.68
C VAL A 64 9.65 2.61 -4.20
N ALA A 65 8.60 3.17 -4.80
CA ALA A 65 8.17 2.96 -6.17
C ALA A 65 9.22 3.34 -7.23
N THR A 66 9.74 4.57 -7.18
CA THR A 66 10.56 5.11 -8.27
C THR A 66 12.05 5.11 -7.90
N ARG A 67 12.90 5.02 -8.94
CA ARG A 67 14.35 5.08 -8.74
C ARG A 67 14.80 6.32 -7.97
N ALA A 68 14.24 7.48 -8.29
CA ALA A 68 14.61 8.73 -7.62
C ALA A 68 14.30 8.68 -6.11
N ARG A 69 13.11 8.19 -5.73
CA ARG A 69 12.71 8.00 -4.33
C ARG A 69 13.53 6.93 -3.64
N ALA A 70 13.82 5.82 -4.31
CA ALA A 70 14.63 4.73 -3.76
C ALA A 70 16.08 5.15 -3.47
N LEU A 71 16.69 5.92 -4.37
CA LEU A 71 18.00 6.51 -4.12
C LEU A 71 17.98 7.49 -2.94
N HIS A 72 16.93 8.29 -2.83
CA HIS A 72 16.77 9.19 -1.71
C HIS A 72 16.57 8.45 -0.37
N LEU A 73 15.71 7.41 -0.34
CA LEU A 73 15.54 6.54 0.83
C LEU A 73 16.87 5.92 1.25
N ARG A 74 17.65 5.40 0.29
CA ARG A 74 18.98 4.83 0.55
C ARG A 74 19.92 5.87 1.18
N ASP A 75 19.92 7.09 0.66
CA ASP A 75 20.81 8.14 1.14
C ASP A 75 20.38 8.64 2.53
N GLU A 76 19.09 8.72 2.81
CA GLU A 76 18.55 8.98 4.15
C GLU A 76 18.91 7.84 5.14
N THR A 77 18.77 6.59 4.72
CA THR A 77 19.18 5.42 5.52
C THR A 77 20.66 5.49 5.88
N ARG A 78 21.53 5.86 4.94
CA ARG A 78 22.98 5.99 5.19
C ARG A 78 23.35 7.13 6.15
N ARG A 79 22.49 8.11 6.37
CA ARG A 79 22.71 9.13 7.42
C ARG A 79 22.59 8.56 8.82
N VAL A 80 21.73 7.56 9.00
CA VAL A 80 21.54 6.86 10.27
C VAL A 80 22.50 5.68 10.38
N VAL A 81 22.65 4.91 9.30
CA VAL A 81 23.50 3.71 9.21
C VAL A 81 24.50 3.90 8.07
N PRO A 82 25.68 4.51 8.30
CA PRO A 82 26.65 4.86 7.24
C PRO A 82 27.10 3.69 6.37
N GLY A 83 27.16 2.47 6.94
CA GLY A 83 27.47 1.23 6.20
C GLY A 83 26.35 0.72 5.31
N GLY A 84 25.17 1.30 5.39
CA GLY A 84 23.93 0.79 4.79
C GLY A 84 23.34 -0.38 5.61
N PRO A 85 22.07 -0.77 5.33
CA PRO A 85 21.38 -1.80 6.09
C PRO A 85 21.93 -3.20 5.80
N ASP A 86 21.74 -4.12 6.74
CA ASP A 86 22.11 -5.54 6.59
C ASP A 86 20.97 -6.33 5.93
N PHE A 87 19.74 -5.86 6.11
CA PHE A 87 18.53 -6.51 5.61
C PHE A 87 17.58 -5.51 4.98
N VAL A 88 16.85 -5.97 3.95
CA VAL A 88 15.63 -5.36 3.43
C VAL A 88 14.52 -6.39 3.59
N VAL A 89 13.37 -6.00 4.12
CA VAL A 89 12.19 -6.85 4.21
C VAL A 89 11.10 -6.29 3.32
N ASN A 90 10.50 -7.12 2.47
CA ASN A 90 9.30 -6.75 1.73
C ASN A 90 8.07 -7.33 2.41
N THR A 91 7.09 -6.47 2.70
CA THR A 91 5.83 -6.84 3.36
C THR A 91 4.92 -7.62 2.42
N HIS A 92 4.87 -7.23 1.15
CA HIS A 92 4.09 -7.87 0.08
C HIS A 92 4.71 -7.56 -1.30
N PHE A 93 4.07 -7.98 -2.39
CA PHE A 93 4.69 -8.02 -3.72
C PHE A 93 4.52 -6.75 -4.56
N HIS A 94 3.73 -5.75 -4.15
CA HIS A 94 3.47 -4.58 -4.98
C HIS A 94 4.74 -3.77 -5.27
N GLY A 95 4.80 -3.24 -6.50
CA GLY A 95 6.02 -2.60 -7.01
C GLY A 95 6.49 -1.41 -6.21
N ASP A 96 5.59 -0.65 -5.63
CA ASP A 96 5.91 0.48 -4.76
C ASP A 96 6.56 0.07 -3.43
N HIS A 97 6.49 -1.20 -3.05
CA HIS A 97 7.18 -1.76 -1.88
C HIS A 97 8.48 -2.50 -2.22
N VAL A 98 8.71 -2.85 -3.51
CA VAL A 98 9.82 -3.73 -3.89
C VAL A 98 10.77 -3.18 -4.97
N PHE A 99 10.35 -2.21 -5.79
CA PHE A 99 11.18 -1.74 -6.91
C PHE A 99 12.48 -1.07 -6.47
N GLY A 100 12.54 -0.54 -5.27
CA GLY A 100 13.76 0.03 -4.70
C GLY A 100 14.78 -0.99 -4.20
N ASN A 101 14.48 -2.29 -4.13
CA ASN A 101 15.36 -3.34 -3.60
C ASN A 101 16.76 -3.29 -4.25
N GLU A 102 16.83 -3.06 -5.57
CA GLU A 102 18.09 -3.02 -6.33
C GLU A 102 19.12 -2.03 -5.77
N HIS A 103 18.68 -0.99 -5.06
CA HIS A 103 19.57 0.06 -4.53
C HIS A 103 20.19 -0.29 -3.18
N PHE A 104 19.79 -1.41 -2.59
CA PHE A 104 20.31 -1.91 -1.32
C PHE A 104 21.20 -3.14 -1.46
N VAL A 105 21.07 -3.89 -2.56
CA VAL A 105 21.95 -5.04 -2.84
C VAL A 105 23.27 -4.57 -3.46
N PRO A 106 24.37 -5.35 -3.37
CA PRO A 106 24.49 -6.62 -2.64
C PRO A 106 24.78 -6.46 -1.14
N ARG A 107 24.72 -5.25 -0.58
CA ARG A 107 25.01 -5.00 0.84
C ARG A 107 23.96 -5.65 1.77
N ALA A 108 22.69 -5.50 1.47
CA ALA A 108 21.60 -6.06 2.23
C ALA A 108 21.12 -7.39 1.63
N ALA A 109 20.79 -8.36 2.48
CA ALA A 109 19.99 -9.52 2.07
C ALA A 109 18.52 -9.12 2.03
N VAL A 110 17.80 -9.48 0.95
CA VAL A 110 16.37 -9.20 0.81
C VAL A 110 15.57 -10.38 1.35
N ILE A 111 14.62 -10.09 2.25
CA ILE A 111 13.79 -11.07 2.97
C ILE A 111 12.32 -10.86 2.60
N SER A 112 11.56 -11.94 2.38
CA SER A 112 10.10 -11.88 2.24
C SER A 112 9.44 -13.21 2.63
N HIS A 113 8.12 -13.22 2.64
CA HIS A 113 7.39 -14.48 2.62
C HIS A 113 7.68 -15.24 1.30
N GLU A 114 7.68 -16.59 1.35
CA GLU A 114 7.97 -17.44 0.18
C GLU A 114 7.02 -17.16 -0.99
N GLN A 115 5.71 -17.02 -0.72
CA GLN A 115 4.73 -16.68 -1.75
C GLN A 115 4.94 -15.26 -2.29
N THR A 116 5.24 -14.29 -1.43
CA THR A 116 5.56 -12.91 -1.85
C THR A 116 6.69 -12.88 -2.87
N ARG A 117 7.76 -13.68 -2.67
CA ARG A 117 8.84 -13.80 -3.65
C ARG A 117 8.34 -14.29 -5.02
N SER A 118 7.47 -15.30 -5.02
CA SER A 118 6.88 -15.84 -6.26
C SER A 118 5.96 -14.80 -6.93
N ASP A 119 5.17 -14.07 -6.14
CA ASP A 119 4.27 -13.05 -6.64
C ASP A 119 5.04 -11.84 -7.21
N ILE A 120 6.18 -11.45 -6.62
CA ILE A 120 7.09 -10.43 -7.17
C ILE A 120 7.60 -10.87 -8.56
N GLU A 121 8.02 -12.13 -8.71
CA GLU A 121 8.51 -12.67 -9.98
C GLU A 121 7.39 -12.69 -11.04
N GLU A 122 6.17 -13.10 -10.67
CA GLU A 122 5.01 -13.14 -11.57
C GLU A 122 4.56 -11.73 -11.98
N ALA A 123 4.44 -10.79 -11.03
CA ALA A 123 4.01 -9.43 -11.28
C ALA A 123 5.03 -8.62 -12.11
N GLY A 124 6.30 -8.93 -11.95
CA GLY A 124 7.39 -8.27 -12.67
C GLY A 124 7.33 -6.75 -12.51
N LEU A 125 7.38 -6.04 -13.63
CA LEU A 125 7.27 -4.57 -13.69
C LEU A 125 5.87 -4.10 -14.14
N GLY A 126 4.83 -4.91 -13.94
CA GLY A 126 3.47 -4.63 -14.38
C GLY A 126 2.92 -3.29 -13.88
N LEU A 127 3.27 -2.89 -12.66
CA LEU A 127 2.86 -1.60 -12.07
C LEU A 127 3.27 -0.41 -12.93
N CYS A 128 4.44 -0.45 -13.58
CA CYS A 128 4.91 0.63 -14.45
C CYS A 128 3.98 0.90 -15.64
N HIS A 129 3.27 -0.12 -16.10
CA HIS A 129 2.32 0.02 -17.21
C HIS A 129 0.98 0.63 -16.79
N LEU A 130 0.62 0.55 -15.51
CA LEU A 130 -0.61 1.13 -14.97
C LEU A 130 -0.52 2.66 -14.88
N TRP A 131 0.68 3.21 -14.62
CA TRP A 131 0.92 4.65 -14.54
C TRP A 131 2.03 5.08 -15.51
N PRO A 132 1.76 5.16 -16.82
CA PRO A 132 2.77 5.50 -17.83
C PRO A 132 3.31 6.93 -17.72
N GLY A 133 2.63 7.81 -16.96
CA GLY A 133 3.06 9.19 -16.70
C GLY A 133 4.05 9.33 -15.53
N VAL A 134 4.29 8.28 -14.75
CA VAL A 134 5.27 8.26 -13.66
C VAL A 134 6.66 8.02 -14.22
N ASP A 135 7.64 8.81 -13.76
CA ASP A 135 9.06 8.58 -14.06
C ASP A 135 9.62 7.49 -13.14
N TRP A 136 9.47 6.24 -13.57
CA TRP A 136 9.92 5.07 -12.81
C TRP A 136 11.45 4.96 -12.71
N GLY A 137 12.18 5.52 -13.68
CA GLY A 137 13.66 5.48 -13.73
C GLY A 137 14.24 4.11 -14.05
N GLU A 138 13.53 3.32 -14.86
CA GLU A 138 13.96 1.98 -15.32
C GLU A 138 14.33 1.01 -14.16
N PRO A 139 13.38 0.68 -13.28
CA PRO A 139 13.64 -0.20 -12.15
C PRO A 139 14.03 -1.60 -12.62
N ARG A 140 14.92 -2.26 -11.87
CA ARG A 140 15.28 -3.66 -12.07
C ARG A 140 14.70 -4.52 -10.97
N LEU A 141 13.98 -5.55 -11.37
CA LEU A 141 13.41 -6.48 -10.43
C LEU A 141 14.52 -7.19 -9.64
N THR A 142 14.50 -7.06 -8.32
CA THR A 142 15.42 -7.74 -7.41
C THR A 142 14.61 -8.60 -6.47
N LEU A 143 14.72 -9.91 -6.65
CA LEU A 143 13.97 -10.90 -5.89
C LEU A 143 14.59 -11.10 -4.51
N PRO A 144 13.76 -11.41 -3.47
CA PRO A 144 14.25 -11.79 -2.15
C PRO A 144 15.19 -13.01 -2.19
N ASP A 145 16.28 -12.95 -1.43
CA ASP A 145 17.26 -14.03 -1.29
C ASP A 145 16.90 -14.99 -0.16
N VAL A 146 16.24 -14.47 0.89
CA VAL A 146 15.86 -15.22 2.09
C VAL A 146 14.34 -15.22 2.19
N THR A 147 13.76 -16.41 2.35
CA THR A 147 12.32 -16.54 2.49
C THR A 147 11.91 -17.31 3.75
N PHE A 148 10.71 -17.00 4.25
CA PHE A 148 10.08 -17.72 5.37
C PHE A 148 8.59 -17.96 5.06
N ARG A 149 7.88 -18.68 5.92
CA ARG A 149 6.46 -19.02 5.73
C ARG A 149 5.55 -18.39 6.77
N GLU A 150 5.74 -18.69 8.04
CA GLU A 150 4.82 -18.27 9.11
C GLU A 150 5.35 -17.03 9.84
N ALA A 151 6.57 -17.13 10.35
CA ALA A 151 7.21 -16.07 11.11
C ALA A 151 8.74 -16.16 11.02
N MET A 152 9.40 -15.03 11.18
CA MET A 152 10.84 -14.94 11.31
C MET A 152 11.21 -13.86 12.33
N THR A 153 12.22 -14.15 13.15
CA THR A 153 12.78 -13.17 14.10
C THR A 153 14.14 -12.70 13.63
N VAL A 154 14.31 -11.40 13.43
CA VAL A 154 15.58 -10.76 13.11
C VAL A 154 16.08 -9.99 14.33
N ARG A 155 17.27 -10.38 14.83
CA ARG A 155 17.91 -9.70 15.98
C ARG A 155 18.95 -8.71 15.48
N LEU A 156 18.83 -7.45 15.95
CA LEU A 156 19.65 -6.33 15.46
C LEU A 156 20.65 -5.79 16.51
N GLY A 157 20.73 -6.47 17.66
CA GLY A 157 21.46 -5.95 18.84
C GLY A 157 20.61 -4.93 19.59
N GLY A 158 20.13 -5.30 20.79
CA GLY A 158 19.22 -4.48 21.60
C GLY A 158 17.79 -4.32 21.07
N LEU A 159 17.55 -4.53 19.79
CA LEU A 159 16.23 -4.54 19.17
C LEU A 159 15.95 -5.85 18.43
N THR A 160 14.69 -6.23 18.43
CA THR A 160 14.17 -7.40 17.72
C THR A 160 13.11 -6.95 16.72
N VAL A 161 13.11 -7.55 15.52
CA VAL A 161 12.02 -7.40 14.56
C VAL A 161 11.39 -8.77 14.36
N GLU A 162 10.13 -8.91 14.75
CA GLU A 162 9.32 -10.10 14.49
C GLU A 162 8.54 -9.89 13.20
N LEU A 163 8.87 -10.66 12.16
CA LEU A 163 8.17 -10.70 10.89
C LEU A 163 7.07 -11.76 11.00
N LEU A 164 5.82 -11.35 10.86
CA LEU A 164 4.65 -12.21 11.04
C LEU A 164 3.84 -12.22 9.75
N GLU A 165 3.58 -13.41 9.23
CA GLU A 165 2.59 -13.58 8.17
C GLU A 165 1.20 -13.34 8.76
N ILE A 166 0.43 -12.45 8.15
CA ILE A 166 -0.86 -11.98 8.65
C ILE A 166 -1.99 -12.14 7.61
N GLY A 167 -1.64 -12.38 6.35
CA GLY A 167 -2.62 -12.48 5.25
C GLY A 167 -3.51 -13.73 5.32
N PRO A 168 -4.39 -13.89 4.31
CA PRO A 168 -4.64 -12.93 3.26
C PRO A 168 -5.38 -11.69 3.77
N ALA A 169 -4.93 -10.48 3.40
CA ALA A 169 -5.58 -9.22 3.79
C ALA A 169 -5.59 -8.22 2.62
N HIS A 170 -4.48 -7.48 2.39
CA HIS A 170 -4.29 -6.62 1.22
C HIS A 170 -3.96 -7.45 -0.04
N THR A 171 -3.11 -8.46 0.14
CA THR A 171 -2.77 -9.47 -0.87
C THR A 171 -3.06 -10.88 -0.35
N ALA A 172 -2.68 -11.90 -1.11
CA ALA A 172 -2.82 -13.29 -0.65
C ALA A 172 -1.87 -13.63 0.51
N THR A 173 -0.74 -12.92 0.62
CA THR A 173 0.25 -13.09 1.69
C THR A 173 0.83 -11.74 2.07
N ASP A 174 0.53 -11.27 3.26
CA ASP A 174 1.01 -10.01 3.80
C ASP A 174 1.84 -10.26 5.05
N VAL A 175 2.98 -9.59 5.17
CA VAL A 175 3.88 -9.63 6.31
C VAL A 175 3.84 -8.30 7.04
N VAL A 176 3.75 -8.35 8.36
CA VAL A 176 3.96 -7.19 9.22
C VAL A 176 5.25 -7.33 10.00
N ALA A 177 5.82 -6.22 10.42
CA ALA A 177 7.03 -6.21 11.24
C ALA A 177 6.74 -5.56 12.60
N TRP A 178 6.85 -6.34 13.64
CA TRP A 178 6.64 -5.93 15.03
C TRP A 178 7.98 -5.70 15.73
N VAL A 179 8.14 -4.54 16.37
CA VAL A 179 9.31 -4.19 17.20
C VAL A 179 8.85 -4.14 18.66
N PRO A 180 8.90 -5.27 19.40
CA PRO A 180 8.28 -5.37 20.73
C PRO A 180 8.87 -4.42 21.76
N GLU A 181 10.19 -4.18 21.72
CA GLU A 181 10.87 -3.30 22.68
C GLU A 181 10.45 -1.83 22.56
N ARG A 182 9.85 -1.45 21.44
CA ARG A 182 9.39 -0.08 21.14
C ARG A 182 7.88 0.01 20.91
N ARG A 183 7.19 -1.13 20.93
CA ARG A 183 5.75 -1.24 20.63
C ARG A 183 5.39 -0.54 19.31
N VAL A 184 6.28 -0.64 18.31
CA VAL A 184 6.09 -0.12 16.96
C VAL A 184 5.72 -1.26 16.02
N LEU A 185 4.65 -1.07 15.26
CA LEU A 185 4.17 -2.03 14.29
C LEU A 185 4.18 -1.41 12.88
N PHE A 186 4.96 -1.98 11.97
CA PHE A 186 4.90 -1.70 10.55
C PHE A 186 3.96 -2.71 9.90
N THR A 187 2.94 -2.23 9.26
CA THR A 187 1.83 -3.09 8.80
C THR A 187 1.84 -3.40 7.31
N GLY A 188 2.74 -2.77 6.54
CA GLY A 188 2.52 -2.72 5.11
C GLY A 188 1.09 -2.24 4.82
N ASP A 189 0.53 -2.72 3.74
CA ASP A 189 -0.79 -2.29 3.25
C ASP A 189 -1.98 -3.00 3.91
N VAL A 190 -1.75 -3.72 5.02
CA VAL A 190 -2.83 -4.27 5.85
C VAL A 190 -3.60 -3.15 6.56
N ILE A 191 -2.90 -2.08 6.98
CA ILE A 191 -3.48 -0.91 7.63
C ILE A 191 -3.19 0.35 6.82
N TRP A 192 -4.18 1.26 6.78
CA TRP A 192 -4.17 2.49 6.02
C TRP A 192 -4.53 3.68 6.91
N SER A 193 -3.94 4.86 6.62
CA SER A 193 -4.23 6.07 7.38
C SER A 193 -4.55 7.24 6.45
N GLY A 194 -5.80 7.71 6.45
CA GLY A 194 -6.24 8.81 5.58
C GLY A 194 -6.35 8.44 4.09
N VAL A 195 -6.13 7.19 3.74
CA VAL A 195 -6.18 6.66 2.38
C VAL A 195 -7.18 5.52 2.31
N THR A 196 -7.91 5.39 1.21
CA THR A 196 -8.84 4.28 1.01
C THR A 196 -8.10 2.96 1.01
N PRO A 197 -8.42 2.01 1.90
CA PRO A 197 -7.84 0.67 1.86
C PRO A 197 -8.00 0.01 0.49
N PHE A 198 -7.03 -0.83 0.09
CA PHE A 198 -7.08 -1.54 -1.17
C PHE A 198 -7.02 -3.05 -0.95
N LEU A 199 -8.08 -3.77 -1.31
CA LEU A 199 -8.30 -5.18 -0.98
C LEU A 199 -8.52 -6.06 -2.22
N LEU A 200 -8.41 -5.51 -3.43
CA LEU A 200 -8.76 -6.20 -4.68
C LEU A 200 -8.06 -7.55 -4.82
N MET A 201 -6.78 -7.64 -4.43
CA MET A 201 -5.96 -8.85 -4.54
C MET A 201 -5.81 -9.62 -3.23
N GLY A 202 -6.52 -9.19 -2.19
CA GLY A 202 -6.48 -9.78 -0.86
C GLY A 202 -7.78 -10.45 -0.42
N SER A 203 -8.29 -10.03 0.75
CA SER A 203 -9.50 -10.59 1.35
C SER A 203 -10.19 -9.58 2.28
N VAL A 204 -11.51 -9.49 2.19
CA VAL A 204 -12.34 -8.70 3.13
C VAL A 204 -12.38 -9.37 4.50
N GLU A 205 -12.69 -10.67 4.54
CA GLU A 205 -12.74 -11.44 5.80
C GLU A 205 -11.36 -11.57 6.43
N GLY A 206 -10.33 -11.80 5.62
CA GLY A 206 -8.96 -11.89 6.09
C GLY A 206 -8.45 -10.57 6.66
N SER A 207 -8.82 -9.42 6.08
CA SER A 207 -8.48 -8.10 6.63
C SER A 207 -9.08 -7.87 8.01
N LEU A 208 -10.32 -8.29 8.25
CA LEU A 208 -10.94 -8.21 9.59
C LEU A 208 -10.19 -9.08 10.59
N ALA A 209 -9.86 -10.32 10.22
CA ALA A 209 -9.08 -11.22 11.07
C ALA A 209 -7.66 -10.69 11.34
N ALA A 210 -7.02 -10.09 10.32
CA ALA A 210 -5.72 -9.46 10.46
C ALA A 210 -5.75 -8.32 11.49
N VAL A 211 -6.72 -7.40 11.41
CA VAL A 211 -6.87 -6.29 12.38
C VAL A 211 -6.96 -6.81 13.82
N GLU A 212 -7.73 -7.88 14.07
CA GLU A 212 -7.83 -8.48 15.40
C GLU A 212 -6.47 -9.02 15.91
N ARG A 213 -5.73 -9.72 15.04
CA ARG A 213 -4.39 -10.23 15.37
C ARG A 213 -3.40 -9.09 15.65
N LEU A 214 -3.42 -8.02 14.85
CA LEU A 214 -2.57 -6.84 15.05
C LEU A 214 -2.88 -6.12 16.35
N ARG A 215 -4.17 -5.98 16.69
CA ARG A 215 -4.61 -5.38 17.97
C ARG A 215 -4.09 -6.17 19.16
N ALA A 216 -4.03 -7.50 19.07
CA ALA A 216 -3.54 -8.37 20.13
C ALA A 216 -2.04 -8.20 20.42
N LEU A 217 -1.23 -7.71 19.47
CA LEU A 217 0.18 -7.34 19.70
C LEU A 217 0.32 -6.15 20.64
N GLY A 218 -0.70 -5.31 20.75
CA GLY A 218 -0.74 -4.13 21.61
C GLY A 218 0.21 -3.02 21.16
N PRO A 219 0.24 -2.62 19.88
CA PRO A 219 1.11 -1.55 19.42
C PRO A 219 0.72 -0.20 20.06
N GLU A 220 1.72 0.68 20.20
CA GLU A 220 1.50 2.08 20.57
C GLU A 220 1.65 3.00 19.35
N ILE A 221 2.55 2.62 18.44
CA ILE A 221 2.77 3.32 17.18
C ILE A 221 2.51 2.33 16.04
N VAL A 222 1.66 2.75 15.09
CA VAL A 222 1.35 2.00 13.88
C VAL A 222 1.87 2.78 12.68
N VAL A 223 2.73 2.13 11.90
CA VAL A 223 3.23 2.65 10.62
C VAL A 223 2.46 1.93 9.52
N PRO A 224 1.46 2.57 8.89
CA PRO A 224 0.72 1.99 7.80
C PRO A 224 1.57 1.92 6.53
N GLY A 225 1.18 1.09 5.57
CA GLY A 225 1.85 1.08 4.27
C GLY A 225 1.69 2.39 3.53
N HIS A 226 0.53 3.05 3.67
CA HIS A 226 0.25 4.35 3.09
C HIS A 226 -0.41 5.30 4.09
N GLY A 227 -0.09 6.60 3.96
CA GLY A 227 -0.64 7.65 4.81
C GLY A 227 0.18 7.93 6.07
N ALA A 228 -0.38 8.69 6.99
CA ALA A 228 0.36 9.18 8.16
C ALA A 228 0.58 8.08 9.21
N VAL A 229 1.75 8.12 9.88
CA VAL A 229 1.98 7.35 11.11
C VAL A 229 0.88 7.67 12.12
N ALA A 230 0.35 6.65 12.77
CA ALA A 230 -0.83 6.74 13.65
C ALA A 230 -0.64 5.93 14.94
N GLY A 231 -1.65 5.94 15.77
CA GLY A 231 -1.83 5.02 16.88
C GLY A 231 -2.74 3.84 16.50
N THR A 232 -3.34 3.22 17.50
CA THR A 232 -4.29 2.11 17.30
C THR A 232 -5.59 2.52 16.62
N ASP A 233 -5.89 3.81 16.56
CA ASP A 233 -7.03 4.38 15.84
C ASP A 233 -7.00 4.07 14.34
N ALA A 234 -5.82 3.87 13.73
CA ALA A 234 -5.71 3.40 12.36
C ALA A 234 -6.24 1.97 12.16
N LEU A 235 -6.08 1.10 13.17
CA LEU A 235 -6.68 -0.24 13.16
C LEU A 235 -8.21 -0.14 13.17
N ASP A 236 -8.76 0.72 14.03
CA ASP A 236 -10.20 0.92 14.16
C ASP A 236 -10.79 1.55 12.88
N ALA A 237 -10.10 2.51 12.27
CA ALA A 237 -10.51 3.14 11.02
C ALA A 237 -10.51 2.14 9.85
N THR A 238 -9.47 1.30 9.74
CA THR A 238 -9.41 0.26 8.71
C THR A 238 -10.52 -0.77 8.92
N GLU A 239 -10.75 -1.25 10.13
CA GLU A 239 -11.84 -2.17 10.45
C GLU A 239 -13.21 -1.58 10.09
N ALA A 240 -13.45 -0.32 10.46
CA ALA A 240 -14.70 0.36 10.15
C ALA A 240 -14.94 0.47 8.63
N TYR A 241 -13.90 0.80 7.86
CA TYR A 241 -13.99 0.83 6.41
C TYR A 241 -14.30 -0.55 5.81
N VAL A 242 -13.60 -1.59 6.24
CA VAL A 242 -13.80 -2.95 5.72
C VAL A 242 -15.21 -3.46 6.03
N ARG A 243 -15.73 -3.19 7.23
CA ARG A 243 -17.12 -3.53 7.59
C ARG A 243 -18.14 -2.76 6.76
N TRP A 244 -17.91 -1.47 6.52
CA TRP A 244 -18.75 -0.64 5.65
C TRP A 244 -18.73 -1.15 4.20
N LEU A 245 -17.55 -1.44 3.64
CA LEU A 245 -17.38 -2.04 2.32
C LEU A 245 -18.22 -3.32 2.17
N ARG A 246 -18.14 -4.21 3.17
CA ARG A 246 -18.92 -5.46 3.20
C ARG A 246 -20.43 -5.19 3.16
N GLY A 247 -20.91 -4.23 3.94
CA GLY A 247 -22.31 -3.83 3.92
C GLY A 247 -22.77 -3.33 2.55
N ILE A 248 -21.96 -2.48 1.88
CA ILE A 248 -22.23 -2.02 0.51
C ILE A 248 -22.29 -3.20 -0.47
N ALA A 249 -21.39 -4.18 -0.32
CA ALA A 249 -21.38 -5.36 -1.18
C ALA A 249 -22.64 -6.23 -0.97
N GLU A 250 -23.06 -6.47 0.27
CA GLU A 250 -24.27 -7.23 0.60
C GLU A 250 -25.54 -6.55 0.04
N ASP A 251 -25.64 -5.23 0.20
CA ASP A 251 -26.78 -4.44 -0.31
C ASP A 251 -26.79 -4.39 -1.85
N GLY A 252 -25.62 -4.21 -2.47
CA GLY A 252 -25.46 -4.20 -3.90
C GLY A 252 -25.85 -5.52 -4.56
N LEU A 253 -25.40 -6.66 -3.99
CA LEU A 253 -25.80 -7.99 -4.46
C LEU A 253 -27.29 -8.21 -4.32
N ARG A 254 -27.89 -7.83 -3.19
CA ARG A 254 -29.35 -7.93 -2.96
C ARG A 254 -30.15 -7.10 -3.96
N ALA A 255 -29.62 -5.94 -4.38
CA ALA A 255 -30.23 -5.05 -5.35
C ALA A 255 -29.90 -5.42 -6.83
N GLY A 256 -29.08 -6.45 -7.06
CA GLY A 256 -28.66 -6.85 -8.42
C GLY A 256 -27.77 -5.82 -9.12
N LEU A 257 -27.01 -5.03 -8.35
CA LEU A 257 -26.08 -4.04 -8.88
C LEU A 257 -24.74 -4.71 -9.22
N SER A 258 -24.06 -4.21 -10.27
CA SER A 258 -22.65 -4.54 -10.49
C SER A 258 -21.75 -3.83 -9.44
N PRO A 259 -20.48 -4.29 -9.22
CA PRO A 259 -19.55 -3.63 -8.32
C PRO A 259 -19.44 -2.11 -8.56
N LEU A 260 -19.24 -1.69 -9.80
CA LEU A 260 -19.17 -0.26 -10.16
C LEU A 260 -20.47 0.51 -9.84
N ARG A 261 -21.63 -0.10 -10.11
CA ARG A 261 -22.91 0.56 -9.80
C ARG A 261 -23.15 0.67 -8.31
N ALA A 262 -22.75 -0.33 -7.54
CA ALA A 262 -22.81 -0.30 -6.08
C ALA A 262 -21.84 0.76 -5.53
N ALA A 263 -20.62 0.87 -6.05
CA ALA A 263 -19.67 1.92 -5.68
C ALA A 263 -20.24 3.33 -5.90
N ARG A 264 -20.85 3.57 -7.08
CA ARG A 264 -21.46 4.87 -7.43
C ARG A 264 -22.70 5.21 -6.61
N ALA A 265 -23.40 4.22 -6.10
CA ALA A 265 -24.61 4.40 -5.28
C ALA A 265 -24.31 4.52 -3.79
N ALA A 266 -23.09 4.17 -3.37
CA ALA A 266 -22.70 4.20 -1.98
C ALA A 266 -22.63 5.62 -1.41
N ASP A 267 -23.17 5.82 -0.20
CA ASP A 267 -22.87 7.02 0.58
C ASP A 267 -21.54 6.81 1.30
N PRO A 268 -20.50 7.60 0.99
CA PRO A 268 -19.19 7.44 1.61
C PRO A 268 -19.19 7.82 3.12
N GLY A 269 -20.16 8.57 3.59
CA GLY A 269 -20.28 8.94 5.01
C GLY A 269 -18.96 9.45 5.59
N PRO A 270 -18.43 8.82 6.66
CA PRO A 270 -17.17 9.25 7.28
C PRO A 270 -15.93 9.04 6.40
N PHE A 271 -16.02 8.28 5.31
CA PHE A 271 -14.92 7.94 4.42
C PHE A 271 -14.76 8.91 3.23
N VAL A 272 -15.59 9.95 3.14
CA VAL A 272 -15.59 10.93 2.02
C VAL A 272 -14.25 11.65 1.83
N ALA A 273 -13.46 11.79 2.89
CA ALA A 273 -12.18 12.49 2.88
C ALA A 273 -10.96 11.59 2.59
N LEU A 274 -11.18 10.28 2.41
CA LEU A 274 -10.08 9.36 2.10
C LEU A 274 -9.52 9.62 0.71
N VAL A 275 -8.20 9.57 0.60
CA VAL A 275 -7.48 9.65 -0.68
C VAL A 275 -7.78 8.40 -1.52
N ASP A 276 -7.77 8.53 -2.85
CA ASP A 276 -8.02 7.46 -3.82
C ASP A 276 -9.37 6.71 -3.62
N PRO A 277 -10.52 7.42 -3.62
CA PRO A 277 -11.83 6.81 -3.35
C PRO A 277 -12.27 5.79 -4.42
N GLU A 278 -11.68 5.80 -5.61
CA GLU A 278 -11.95 4.83 -6.68
C GLU A 278 -11.57 3.39 -6.30
N ARG A 279 -10.70 3.20 -5.32
CA ARG A 279 -10.37 1.86 -4.77
C ARG A 279 -11.61 1.12 -4.29
N LEU A 280 -12.68 1.84 -3.90
CA LEU A 280 -13.96 1.24 -3.55
C LEU A 280 -14.52 0.35 -4.66
N ALA A 281 -14.44 0.79 -5.93
CA ALA A 281 -14.93 -0.02 -7.05
C ALA A 281 -14.15 -1.34 -7.19
N GLY A 282 -12.82 -1.29 -7.08
CA GLY A 282 -11.98 -2.49 -7.05
C GLY A 282 -12.27 -3.41 -5.87
N ASN A 283 -12.38 -2.84 -4.67
CA ASN A 283 -12.65 -3.59 -3.44
C ASN A 283 -14.00 -4.33 -3.50
N LEU A 284 -15.00 -3.75 -4.16
CA LEU A 284 -16.30 -4.40 -4.33
C LEU A 284 -16.23 -5.64 -5.23
N HIS A 285 -15.31 -5.71 -6.21
CA HIS A 285 -15.07 -6.97 -6.94
C HIS A 285 -14.63 -8.08 -5.99
N ARG A 286 -13.72 -7.79 -5.06
CA ARG A 286 -13.26 -8.74 -4.03
C ARG A 286 -14.41 -9.14 -3.11
N ALA A 287 -15.12 -8.17 -2.55
CA ALA A 287 -16.21 -8.41 -1.62
C ALA A 287 -17.34 -9.25 -2.25
N TYR A 288 -17.71 -8.97 -3.52
CA TYR A 288 -18.70 -9.74 -4.26
C TYR A 288 -18.26 -11.19 -4.50
N ALA A 289 -16.98 -11.40 -4.85
CA ALA A 289 -16.44 -12.73 -5.06
C ALA A 289 -16.47 -13.56 -3.77
N GLU A 290 -16.06 -13.00 -2.64
CA GLU A 290 -16.10 -13.69 -1.34
C GLU A 290 -17.53 -13.98 -0.88
N LEU A 291 -18.46 -13.03 -1.03
CA LEU A 291 -19.87 -13.26 -0.74
C LEU A 291 -20.53 -14.31 -1.66
N ALA A 292 -19.98 -14.51 -2.86
CA ALA A 292 -20.37 -15.59 -3.76
C ALA A 292 -19.71 -16.94 -3.43
N GLY A 293 -18.87 -17.01 -2.40
CA GLY A 293 -18.25 -18.25 -1.90
C GLY A 293 -16.80 -18.46 -2.37
N LEU A 294 -16.14 -17.47 -2.96
CA LEU A 294 -14.72 -17.58 -3.26
C LEU A 294 -13.92 -17.55 -1.94
N PRO A 295 -12.97 -18.49 -1.73
CA PRO A 295 -12.10 -18.48 -0.55
C PRO A 295 -11.29 -17.17 -0.42
N PRO A 296 -10.99 -16.71 0.82
CA PRO A 296 -10.12 -15.58 1.08
C PRO A 296 -8.76 -15.71 0.37
N GLY A 297 -8.32 -14.67 -0.31
CA GLY A 297 -7.03 -14.63 -1.01
C GLY A 297 -6.99 -15.32 -2.37
N ASP A 298 -8.03 -16.07 -2.76
CA ASP A 298 -8.09 -16.69 -4.09
C ASP A 298 -8.13 -15.63 -5.21
N ARG A 299 -7.57 -15.96 -6.36
CA ARG A 299 -7.44 -15.04 -7.50
C ARG A 299 -8.81 -14.66 -8.08
N ILE A 300 -8.94 -13.39 -8.47
CA ILE A 300 -10.10 -12.84 -9.21
C ILE A 300 -9.64 -12.15 -10.49
N ASP A 301 -10.57 -11.67 -11.31
CA ASP A 301 -10.25 -10.82 -12.46
C ASP A 301 -9.86 -9.39 -11.99
N VAL A 302 -8.57 -9.25 -11.65
CA VAL A 302 -7.97 -7.97 -11.20
C VAL A 302 -8.13 -6.89 -12.28
N ALA A 303 -8.03 -7.26 -13.57
CA ALA A 303 -8.17 -6.31 -14.67
C ALA A 303 -9.60 -5.72 -14.75
N ALA A 304 -10.62 -6.51 -14.44
CA ALA A 304 -12.00 -6.00 -14.32
C ALA A 304 -12.12 -4.97 -13.19
N GLY A 305 -11.53 -5.25 -12.02
CA GLY A 305 -11.51 -4.32 -10.89
C GLY A 305 -10.82 -3.00 -11.24
N PHE A 306 -9.65 -3.06 -11.91
CA PHE A 306 -8.94 -1.84 -12.36
C PHE A 306 -9.74 -1.06 -13.41
N ARG A 307 -10.39 -1.71 -14.38
CA ARG A 307 -11.28 -1.01 -15.34
C ARG A 307 -12.38 -0.25 -14.63
N ASP A 308 -13.04 -0.88 -13.65
CA ASP A 308 -14.10 -0.24 -12.88
C ASP A 308 -13.58 0.93 -12.01
N MET A 309 -12.37 0.84 -11.46
CA MET A 309 -11.73 1.96 -10.75
C MET A 309 -11.47 3.14 -11.69
N VAL A 310 -10.91 2.90 -12.88
CA VAL A 310 -10.67 3.93 -13.89
C VAL A 310 -11.99 4.58 -14.34
N GLU A 311 -13.05 3.77 -14.53
CA GLU A 311 -14.37 4.29 -14.90
C GLU A 311 -15.04 5.06 -13.75
N PHE A 312 -14.86 4.62 -12.50
CA PHE A 312 -15.35 5.33 -11.32
C PHE A 312 -14.71 6.71 -11.18
N HIS A 313 -13.38 6.78 -11.34
CA HIS A 313 -12.59 8.00 -11.25
C HIS A 313 -12.82 8.95 -12.44
N GLY A 314 -13.27 8.42 -13.60
CA GLY A 314 -13.46 9.20 -14.83
C GLY A 314 -12.19 9.36 -15.66
N GLY A 315 -11.21 8.49 -15.47
CA GLY A 315 -9.91 8.44 -16.13
C GLY A 315 -8.90 7.70 -15.27
N LEU A 316 -7.65 7.60 -15.71
CA LEU A 316 -6.60 6.97 -14.93
C LEU A 316 -6.35 7.76 -13.63
N PRO A 317 -6.40 7.14 -12.44
CA PRO A 317 -6.06 7.80 -11.19
C PRO A 317 -4.64 8.37 -11.22
N PHE A 318 -4.45 9.50 -10.56
CA PHE A 318 -3.16 10.16 -10.50
C PHE A 318 -2.24 9.54 -9.46
N SER A 319 -0.95 9.42 -9.78
CA SER A 319 0.11 9.12 -8.81
C SER A 319 1.08 10.29 -8.71
N ALA A 320 1.40 10.72 -7.49
CA ALA A 320 2.35 11.79 -7.20
C ALA A 320 3.81 11.27 -6.96
N ALA A 321 4.07 10.01 -7.29
CA ALA A 321 5.37 9.35 -7.11
C ALA A 321 6.48 9.89 -8.01
#